data_fb3387478a1ebf999f97a7fd687b87bf
#
_entry.id   fb3387478a1ebf999f97a7fd687b87bf
#
_cell.length_a   1.000
_cell.length_b   1.000
_cell.length_c   1.000
_cell.angle_alpha   90.00
_cell.angle_beta   90.00
_cell.angle_gamma   90.00
#
_symmetry.space_group_name_H-M   'P 1'
#
loop_
_entity.id
_entity.type
_entity.pdbx_description
1 polymer ?
#
loop_
_entity_poly.entity_id
_entity_poly.type
_entity_poly.pdbx_seq_one_letter_code
_entity_poly.pdbx_strand_id
1 'polypeptide(L)'
;MERNSQAYLATESIGKLMSKYSLPCIISLLVGALYNIVDQVFIANADYLGSYGNAANTVVFPLTVIALAIAVMIGDGCCAFISLSLGKKEPKNANRSAGNAIVLVIIAGVALTVIYLVFSETIIAMFGGTVNEETFRYSKE
;
A
#
# COMPACT_ATOMS: atom_id res chain seq x y z
N MET A 1 -14.39 -15.31 -24.81
CA MET A 1 -13.38 -14.22 -24.89
C MET A 1 -12.08 -14.49 -24.14
N GLU A 2 -12.05 -15.32 -23.10
CA GLU A 2 -10.85 -15.59 -22.27
C GLU A 2 -9.76 -16.45 -22.93
N ARG A 3 -10.11 -17.29 -23.91
CA ARG A 3 -9.15 -18.21 -24.56
C ARG A 3 -8.08 -17.50 -25.42
N ASN A 4 -8.39 -16.32 -25.94
CA ASN A 4 -7.48 -15.55 -26.78
C ASN A 4 -6.45 -14.71 -26.00
N SER A 5 -6.74 -14.34 -24.75
CA SER A 5 -5.82 -13.55 -23.92
C SER A 5 -4.65 -14.37 -23.39
N GLN A 6 -4.85 -15.66 -23.15
CA GLN A 6 -3.77 -16.56 -22.69
C GLN A 6 -2.86 -16.99 -23.85
N ALA A 7 -3.42 -17.16 -25.05
CA ALA A 7 -2.63 -17.47 -26.25
C ALA A 7 -1.67 -16.31 -26.60
N TYR A 8 -2.09 -15.07 -26.40
CA TYR A 8 -1.28 -13.88 -26.62
C TYR A 8 -0.02 -13.85 -25.71
N LEU A 9 -0.16 -14.24 -24.44
CA LEU A 9 0.97 -14.28 -23.50
C LEU A 9 2.03 -15.32 -23.89
N ALA A 10 1.64 -16.38 -24.61
CA ALA A 10 2.54 -17.44 -25.06
C ALA A 10 3.23 -17.14 -26.41
N THR A 11 2.69 -16.23 -27.22
CA THR A 11 3.15 -15.99 -28.59
C THR A 11 3.91 -14.68 -28.79
N GLU A 12 3.69 -13.69 -27.93
CA GLU A 12 4.37 -12.40 -28.05
C GLU A 12 5.79 -12.43 -27.44
N SER A 13 6.65 -11.55 -27.94
CA SER A 13 8.01 -11.41 -27.40
C SER A 13 8.00 -10.88 -25.96
N ILE A 14 8.88 -11.42 -25.12
CA ILE A 14 8.98 -11.07 -23.70
C ILE A 14 9.16 -9.57 -23.49
N GLY A 15 10.00 -8.92 -24.29
CA GLY A 15 10.24 -7.47 -24.18
C GLY A 15 8.99 -6.63 -24.43
N LYS A 16 8.14 -7.02 -25.40
CA LYS A 16 6.89 -6.33 -25.71
C LYS A 16 5.85 -6.52 -24.61
N LEU A 17 5.78 -7.72 -24.04
CA LEU A 17 4.91 -8.01 -22.90
C LEU A 17 5.35 -7.21 -21.66
N MET A 18 6.65 -7.21 -21.34
CA MET A 18 7.18 -6.43 -20.24
C MET A 18 6.86 -4.94 -20.39
N SER A 19 7.16 -4.33 -21.52
CA SER A 19 6.85 -2.92 -21.76
C SER A 19 5.38 -2.61 -21.61
N LYS A 20 4.50 -3.47 -22.13
CA LYS A 20 3.05 -3.29 -22.09
C LYS A 20 2.48 -3.31 -20.66
N TYR A 21 3.01 -4.17 -19.80
CA TYR A 21 2.52 -4.30 -18.42
C TYR A 21 3.31 -3.44 -17.43
N SER A 22 4.61 -3.26 -17.62
CA SER A 22 5.44 -2.46 -16.72
C SER A 22 5.17 -0.96 -16.85
N LEU A 23 4.88 -0.46 -18.05
CA LEU A 23 4.67 0.98 -18.27
C LEU A 23 3.49 1.54 -17.46
N PRO A 24 2.29 0.93 -17.46
CA PRO A 24 1.20 1.37 -16.60
C PRO A 24 1.52 1.28 -15.11
N CYS A 25 2.26 0.24 -14.69
CA CYS A 25 2.69 0.11 -13.28
C CYS A 25 3.66 1.22 -12.88
N ILE A 26 4.63 1.55 -13.73
CA ILE A 26 5.57 2.65 -13.49
C ILE A 26 4.82 3.97 -13.38
N ILE A 27 3.88 4.24 -14.28
CA ILE A 27 3.07 5.47 -14.23
C ILE A 27 2.28 5.53 -12.92
N SER A 28 1.66 4.44 -12.49
CA SER A 28 0.91 4.38 -11.23
C SER A 28 1.81 4.65 -10.01
N LEU A 29 3.02 4.10 -10.00
CA LEU A 29 4.01 4.35 -8.93
C LEU A 29 4.49 5.81 -8.93
N LEU A 30 4.71 6.40 -10.11
CA LEU A 30 5.07 7.82 -10.24
C LEU A 30 3.95 8.74 -9.73
N VAL A 31 2.70 8.45 -10.07
CA VAL A 31 1.55 9.21 -9.55
C VAL A 31 1.47 9.11 -8.03
N GLY A 32 1.68 7.92 -7.46
CA GLY A 32 1.74 7.75 -6.02
C GLY A 32 2.88 8.52 -5.34
N ALA A 33 4.06 8.54 -5.97
CA ALA A 33 5.20 9.33 -5.49
C ALA A 33 4.93 10.84 -5.55
N LEU A 34 4.34 11.31 -6.66
CA LEU A 34 3.92 12.71 -6.81
C LEU A 34 2.89 13.11 -5.76
N TYR A 35 1.92 12.23 -5.46
CA TYR A 35 0.95 12.47 -4.40
C TYR A 35 1.65 12.73 -3.06
N ASN A 36 2.60 11.88 -2.67
CA ASN A 36 3.35 12.07 -1.43
C ASN A 36 4.14 13.39 -1.41
N ILE A 37 4.74 13.79 -2.53
CA ILE A 37 5.47 15.06 -2.64
C ILE A 37 4.51 16.25 -2.47
N VAL A 38 3.37 16.21 -3.16
CA VAL A 38 2.36 17.27 -3.08
C VAL A 38 1.82 17.38 -1.65
N ASP A 39 1.51 16.26 -1.00
CA ASP A 39 1.06 16.21 0.38
C ASP A 39 2.06 16.88 1.34
N GLN A 40 3.34 16.55 1.22
CA GLN A 40 4.42 17.17 2.01
C GLN A 40 4.52 18.69 1.77
N VAL A 41 4.34 19.13 0.52
CA VAL A 41 4.35 20.57 0.18
C VAL A 41 3.16 21.29 0.82
N PHE A 42 1.98 20.68 0.79
CA PHE A 42 0.79 21.25 1.45
C PHE A 42 0.97 21.35 2.97
N ILE A 43 1.45 20.29 3.61
CA ILE A 43 1.73 20.30 5.05
C ILE A 43 2.76 21.36 5.41
N ALA A 44 3.83 21.50 4.61
CA ALA A 44 4.90 22.46 4.87
C ALA A 44 4.44 23.94 4.70
N ASN A 45 3.43 24.19 3.86
CA ASN A 45 2.89 25.53 3.61
C ASN A 45 1.62 25.84 4.41
N ALA A 46 1.16 24.94 5.27
CA ALA A 46 0.01 25.18 6.13
C ALA A 46 0.42 26.06 7.33
N ASP A 47 0.06 27.35 7.30
CA ASP A 47 0.45 28.34 8.32
C ASP A 47 0.09 27.93 9.75
N TYR A 48 -0.98 27.19 9.94
CA TYR A 48 -1.45 26.71 11.25
C TYR A 48 -0.68 25.50 11.79
N LEU A 49 0.00 24.73 10.92
CA LEU A 49 0.80 23.56 11.31
C LEU A 49 2.27 23.90 11.58
N GLY A 50 2.79 24.93 10.88
CA GLY A 50 4.19 25.33 10.99
C GLY A 50 5.16 24.16 10.71
N SER A 51 6.31 24.19 11.42
CA SER A 51 7.31 23.11 11.32
C SER A 51 6.88 21.81 12.02
N TYR A 52 5.89 21.87 12.92
CA TYR A 52 5.42 20.72 13.69
C TYR A 52 4.57 19.76 12.86
N GLY A 53 3.89 20.23 11.80
CA GLY A 53 3.14 19.38 10.90
C GLY A 53 4.01 18.34 10.17
N ASN A 54 5.16 18.76 9.65
CA ASN A 54 6.12 17.84 9.04
C ASN A 54 6.74 16.88 10.05
N ALA A 55 7.00 17.34 11.28
CA ALA A 55 7.49 16.49 12.37
C ALA A 55 6.45 15.42 12.72
N ALA A 56 5.19 15.79 12.88
CA ALA A 56 4.09 14.86 13.15
C ALA A 56 3.93 13.82 12.03
N ASN A 57 3.94 14.25 10.77
CA ASN A 57 3.87 13.34 9.64
C ASN A 57 5.04 12.35 9.61
N THR A 58 6.25 12.78 9.97
CA THR A 58 7.44 11.90 10.06
C THR A 58 7.27 10.85 11.16
N VAL A 59 6.65 11.19 12.28
CA VAL A 59 6.37 10.26 13.38
C VAL A 59 5.34 9.19 12.98
N VAL A 60 4.33 9.57 12.20
CA VAL A 60 3.26 8.66 11.77
C VAL A 60 3.65 7.83 10.53
N PHE A 61 4.60 8.30 9.73
CA PHE A 61 5.04 7.64 8.48
C PHE A 61 5.40 6.16 8.64
N PRO A 62 6.14 5.70 9.68
CA PRO A 62 6.45 4.27 9.85
C PRO A 62 5.21 3.39 9.97
N LEU A 63 4.10 3.90 10.52
CA LEU A 63 2.84 3.16 10.62
C LEU A 63 2.20 2.94 9.25
N THR A 64 2.21 3.96 8.41
CA THR A 64 1.75 3.87 7.01
C THR A 64 2.57 2.84 6.23
N VAL A 65 3.89 2.81 6.44
CA VAL A 65 4.79 1.84 5.79
C VAL A 65 4.49 0.42 6.26
N ILE A 66 4.22 0.19 7.55
CA ILE A 66 3.84 -1.13 8.07
C ILE A 66 2.52 -1.59 7.46
N ALA A 67 1.51 -0.72 7.42
CA ALA A 67 0.22 -1.03 6.81
C ALA A 67 0.37 -1.36 5.31
N LEU A 68 1.16 -0.56 4.58
CA LEU A 68 1.48 -0.79 3.18
C LEU A 68 2.20 -2.13 2.97
N ALA A 69 3.18 -2.45 3.80
CA ALA A 69 3.94 -3.71 3.72
C ALA A 69 3.01 -4.93 3.87
N ILE A 70 2.07 -4.90 4.81
CA ILE A 70 1.08 -5.97 4.99
C ILE A 70 0.16 -6.07 3.78
N ALA A 71 -0.32 -4.94 3.26
CA ALA A 71 -1.20 -4.92 2.08
C ALA A 71 -0.49 -5.47 0.84
N VAL A 72 0.76 -5.06 0.58
CA VAL A 72 1.59 -5.54 -0.53
C VAL A 72 1.90 -7.02 -0.38
N MET A 73 2.25 -7.49 0.80
CA MET A 73 2.51 -8.91 1.06
C MET A 73 1.29 -9.79 0.70
N ILE A 74 0.09 -9.37 1.10
CA ILE A 74 -1.14 -10.09 0.77
C ILE A 74 -1.45 -9.99 -0.72
N GLY A 75 -1.34 -8.81 -1.31
CA GLY A 75 -1.62 -8.54 -2.71
C GLY A 75 -0.69 -9.29 -3.66
N ASP A 76 0.60 -9.17 -3.48
CA ASP A 76 1.61 -9.82 -4.33
C ASP A 76 1.60 -11.34 -4.15
N GLY A 77 1.42 -11.82 -2.92
CA GLY A 77 1.24 -13.25 -2.67
C GLY A 77 0.02 -13.82 -3.39
N CYS A 78 -1.09 -13.10 -3.36
CA CYS A 78 -2.31 -13.47 -4.09
C CYS A 78 -2.08 -13.45 -5.62
N CYS A 79 -1.45 -12.40 -6.16
CA CYS A 79 -1.14 -12.27 -7.58
C CYS A 79 -0.26 -13.41 -8.07
N ALA A 80 0.78 -13.78 -7.32
CA ALA A 80 1.67 -14.89 -7.64
C ALA A 80 0.90 -16.22 -7.69
N PHE A 81 0.07 -16.49 -6.67
CA PHE A 81 -0.73 -17.72 -6.63
C PHE A 81 -1.77 -17.79 -7.75
N ILE A 82 -2.45 -16.68 -8.06
CA ILE A 82 -3.40 -16.60 -9.17
C ILE A 82 -2.69 -16.91 -10.50
N SER A 83 -1.52 -16.29 -10.73
CA SER A 83 -0.75 -16.51 -11.96
C SER A 83 -0.34 -17.98 -12.14
N LEU A 84 0.12 -18.62 -11.05
CA LEU A 84 0.45 -20.05 -11.06
C LEU A 84 -0.77 -20.93 -11.30
N SER A 85 -1.90 -20.63 -10.67
CA SER A 85 -3.14 -21.39 -10.80
C SER A 85 -3.71 -21.29 -12.23
N LEU A 86 -3.65 -20.11 -12.84
CA LEU A 86 -4.06 -19.91 -14.23
C LEU A 86 -3.13 -20.66 -15.18
N GLY A 87 -1.81 -20.65 -14.94
CA GLY A 87 -0.85 -21.43 -15.71
C GLY A 87 -1.10 -22.93 -15.64
N LYS A 88 -1.55 -23.43 -14.50
CA LYS A 88 -1.98 -24.84 -14.32
C LYS A 88 -3.38 -25.13 -14.84
N LYS A 89 -4.08 -24.15 -15.42
CA LYS A 89 -5.47 -24.24 -15.89
C LYS A 89 -6.47 -24.56 -14.78
N GLU A 90 -6.26 -24.04 -13.59
CA GLU A 90 -7.11 -24.20 -12.41
C GLU A 90 -7.80 -22.87 -12.02
N PRO A 91 -8.74 -22.35 -12.82
CA PRO A 91 -9.36 -21.03 -12.57
C PRO A 91 -10.16 -20.98 -11.28
N LYS A 92 -10.64 -22.13 -10.80
CA LYS A 92 -11.36 -22.22 -9.53
C LYS A 92 -10.47 -21.86 -8.34
N ASN A 93 -9.21 -22.30 -8.36
CA ASN A 93 -8.23 -21.99 -7.32
C ASN A 93 -7.81 -20.51 -7.38
N ALA A 94 -7.66 -19.95 -8.58
CA ALA A 94 -7.40 -18.53 -8.79
C ALA A 94 -8.51 -17.65 -8.18
N ASN A 95 -9.78 -17.93 -8.49
CA ASN A 95 -10.92 -17.19 -7.94
C ASN A 95 -11.04 -17.32 -6.42
N ARG A 96 -10.77 -18.50 -5.87
CA ARG A 96 -10.78 -18.73 -4.43
C ARG A 96 -9.66 -17.93 -3.72
N SER A 97 -8.48 -17.86 -4.32
CA SER A 97 -7.38 -17.06 -3.79
C SER A 97 -7.71 -15.58 -3.76
N ALA A 98 -8.30 -15.04 -4.84
CA ALA A 98 -8.74 -13.65 -4.88
C ALA A 98 -9.77 -13.33 -3.77
N GLY A 99 -10.76 -14.20 -3.58
CA GLY A 99 -11.74 -14.03 -2.50
C GLY A 99 -11.10 -14.08 -1.11
N ASN A 100 -10.20 -15.01 -0.87
CA ASN A 100 -9.47 -15.13 0.40
C ASN A 100 -8.60 -13.89 0.67
N ALA A 101 -7.92 -13.34 -0.35
CA ALA A 101 -7.09 -12.15 -0.22
C ALA A 101 -7.93 -10.93 0.18
N ILE A 102 -9.11 -10.75 -0.39
CA ILE A 102 -10.03 -9.64 -0.01
C ILE A 102 -10.41 -9.75 1.46
N VAL A 103 -10.82 -10.94 1.91
CA VAL A 103 -11.19 -11.17 3.32
C VAL A 103 -9.99 -10.91 4.23
N LEU A 104 -8.81 -11.36 3.85
CA LEU A 104 -7.58 -11.22 4.63
C LEU A 104 -7.15 -9.76 4.77
N VAL A 105 -7.28 -8.95 3.69
CA VAL A 105 -7.01 -7.51 3.72
C VAL A 105 -8.00 -6.79 4.64
N ILE A 106 -9.28 -7.14 4.60
CA ILE A 106 -10.29 -6.56 5.49
C ILE A 106 -9.97 -6.87 6.96
N ILE A 107 -9.66 -8.14 7.27
CA ILE A 107 -9.30 -8.56 8.64
C ILE A 107 -8.03 -7.83 9.10
N ALA A 108 -6.99 -7.79 8.27
CA ALA A 108 -5.75 -7.11 8.59
C ALA A 108 -5.96 -5.60 8.79
N GLY A 109 -6.76 -4.95 7.94
CA GLY A 109 -7.09 -3.54 8.08
C GLY A 109 -7.84 -3.23 9.37
N VAL A 110 -8.86 -4.03 9.71
CA VAL A 110 -9.59 -3.88 10.98
C VAL A 110 -8.67 -4.10 12.17
N ALA A 111 -7.82 -5.15 12.14
CA ALA A 111 -6.88 -5.43 13.22
C ALA A 111 -5.88 -4.27 13.41
N LEU A 112 -5.30 -3.74 12.33
CA LEU A 112 -4.40 -2.59 12.39
C LEU A 112 -5.09 -1.35 12.95
N THR A 113 -6.32 -1.09 12.53
CA THR A 113 -7.12 0.05 13.03
C THR A 113 -7.36 -0.07 14.54
N VAL A 114 -7.75 -1.27 15.01
CA VAL A 114 -7.98 -1.50 16.45
C VAL A 114 -6.67 -1.34 17.24
N ILE A 115 -5.57 -1.91 16.75
CA ILE A 115 -4.25 -1.78 17.39
C ILE A 115 -3.85 -0.31 17.47
N TYR A 116 -4.02 0.44 16.37
CA TYR A 116 -3.69 1.86 16.35
C TYR A 116 -4.55 2.66 17.34
N LEU A 117 -5.87 2.46 17.36
CA LEU A 117 -6.77 3.19 18.26
C LEU A 117 -6.48 2.90 19.74
N VAL A 118 -6.13 1.65 20.09
CA VAL A 118 -5.86 1.25 21.47
C VAL A 118 -4.47 1.71 21.94
N PHE A 119 -3.47 1.64 21.04
CA PHE A 119 -2.06 1.89 21.39
C PHE A 119 -1.50 3.16 20.76
N SER A 120 -2.33 4.07 20.24
CA SER A 120 -1.88 5.27 19.52
C SER A 120 -0.84 6.08 20.29
N GLU A 121 -1.08 6.35 21.58
CA GLU A 121 -0.16 7.12 22.41
C GLU A 121 1.20 6.43 22.61
N THR A 122 1.18 5.12 22.84
CA THR A 122 2.39 4.31 23.00
C THR A 122 3.18 4.24 21.69
N ILE A 123 2.50 4.06 20.57
CA ILE A 123 3.12 3.97 19.25
C ILE A 123 3.75 5.32 18.88
N ILE A 124 3.02 6.42 19.01
CA ILE A 124 3.52 7.77 18.75
C ILE A 124 4.73 8.08 19.63
N ALA A 125 4.68 7.70 20.91
CA ALA A 125 5.80 7.86 21.83
C ALA A 125 7.05 7.07 21.41
N MET A 126 6.88 5.83 20.94
CA MET A 126 7.98 4.99 20.46
C MET A 126 8.68 5.57 19.22
N PHE A 127 7.93 6.24 18.34
CA PHE A 127 8.47 6.87 17.13
C PHE A 127 8.93 8.32 17.32
N GLY A 128 9.05 8.77 18.57
CA GLY A 128 9.63 10.08 18.89
C GLY A 128 8.64 11.24 18.94
N GLY A 129 7.33 10.97 18.96
CA GLY A 129 6.29 12.00 19.05
C GLY A 129 6.30 12.81 20.35
N THR A 130 7.00 12.35 21.38
CA THR A 130 7.09 13.01 22.69
C THR A 130 8.12 14.14 22.75
N VAL A 131 8.82 14.45 21.66
CA VAL A 131 9.84 15.52 21.63
C VAL A 131 9.23 16.89 21.90
N ASN A 132 7.99 17.14 21.42
CA ASN A 132 7.24 18.37 21.68
C ASN A 132 5.75 18.06 21.83
N GLU A 133 5.06 18.77 22.73
CA GLU A 133 3.63 18.62 22.97
C GLU A 133 2.80 18.89 21.71
N GLU A 134 3.20 19.85 20.88
CA GLU A 134 2.52 20.16 19.62
C GLU A 134 2.69 19.06 18.58
N THR A 135 3.90 18.50 18.44
CA THR A 135 4.14 17.35 17.55
C THR A 135 3.30 16.14 17.96
N PHE A 136 3.20 15.88 19.28
CA PHE A 136 2.38 14.79 19.80
C PHE A 136 0.90 15.00 19.52
N ARG A 137 0.39 16.22 19.69
CA ARG A 137 -1.00 16.57 19.40
C ARG A 137 -1.33 16.38 17.93
N TYR A 138 -0.53 16.95 17.03
CA TYR A 138 -0.74 16.82 15.58
C TYR A 138 -0.54 15.39 15.05
N SER A 139 0.26 14.56 15.70
CA SER A 139 0.39 13.14 15.34
C SER A 139 -0.83 12.31 15.74
N LYS A 140 -1.67 12.82 16.64
CA LYS A 140 -2.87 12.16 17.14
C LYS A 140 -4.15 12.60 16.37
N GLU A 141 -4.16 13.79 15.77
CA GLU A 141 -5.22 14.29 14.91
C GLU A 141 -5.17 13.65 13.51
#